data_3fef1618a3489a3274eb5fdb3a062cf4
#
_entry.id   3fef1618a3489a3274eb5fdb3a062cf4
#
_cell.length_a   1.000
_cell.length_b   1.000
_cell.length_c   1.000
_cell.angle_alpha   90.00
_cell.angle_beta   90.00
_cell.angle_gamma   90.00
#
_symmetry.space_group_name_H-M   'P 1'
#
loop_
_entity.id
_entity.type
_entity.pdbx_description
1 polymer ?
#
loop_
_entity_poly.entity_id
_entity_poly.type
_entity_poly.pdbx_seq_one_letter_code
_entity_poly.pdbx_strand_id
1 'polypeptide(L)'
;NHHKELCVYFNNNEDLTYSCNKILDHISSSINMEVLSKNENISENMFVSGYNTHLDELLDNVNKNETLINKIISCFQNIFIETEKKNTSYVKLHSTDKMPPTIICTQKRSTIFKKYLEKNENIIIENDNNKIILDKQFSYPKSTSGNVCIQHDKIHKYCEIYFKKKQQLISHIEETFQEFCKELKEFRNEIINIVHFIIQVDILQNKAYIAKKHNYVKPTILNGTSSHVKVKGLRHALIEQINLDETYVKNDISLNNDRNGILLFGTNAVGKTSFMKALGLVIIMAQSGLYVPCDYIELVPYKKMFTRILNNDNMFKGLSTFAVEMSELRVILQNADENSIILGDELCSGTEYESATSIFVSGIQWLHKKNSSFIFATHLHNITTFDEIKDLERVSMNHISVKYDNANDCLIYDRILKDGPGNSMYGLEVCKSLHLPMDFLDNAYNIRSKYMNNKDNLLMPKSSYNAKKIRNMCELCKNNEATEIHHLMHQSSANENDFIDHIHKNNVANLGSICEECHQKIHHENIEMRRVKTTKGYVFSSLNELRIII
;
A
#
# COMPACT_ATOMS: atom_id res chain seq x y z
N ASN A 1 -26.53 0.90 6.04
CA ASN A 1 -26.74 2.33 5.81
C ASN A 1 -25.99 2.86 4.58
N HIS A 2 -24.72 2.50 4.35
CA HIS A 2 -23.96 2.96 3.18
C HIS A 2 -24.53 2.49 1.82
N HIS A 3 -25.13 1.31 1.76
CA HIS A 3 -25.81 0.84 0.55
C HIS A 3 -26.99 1.74 0.17
N LYS A 4 -27.75 2.24 1.15
CA LYS A 4 -28.87 3.17 0.90
C LYS A 4 -28.37 4.55 0.42
N GLU A 5 -27.27 5.04 1.01
CA GLU A 5 -26.66 6.31 0.59
C GLU A 5 -26.08 6.22 -0.83
N LEU A 6 -25.45 5.10 -1.18
CA LEU A 6 -25.03 4.83 -2.56
C LEU A 6 -26.22 4.73 -3.51
N CYS A 7 -27.29 4.02 -3.15
CA CYS A 7 -28.49 3.93 -3.97
C CYS A 7 -29.17 5.29 -4.16
N VAL A 8 -29.23 6.14 -3.13
CA VAL A 8 -29.75 7.51 -3.25
C VAL A 8 -28.85 8.34 -4.18
N TYR A 9 -27.55 8.20 -4.08
CA TYR A 9 -26.61 8.88 -4.96
C TYR A 9 -26.75 8.42 -6.42
N PHE A 10 -26.95 7.12 -6.66
CA PHE A 10 -27.22 6.56 -7.99
C PHE A 10 -28.54 7.02 -8.56
N ASN A 11 -29.62 6.98 -7.77
CA ASN A 11 -30.95 7.29 -8.24
C ASN A 11 -31.17 8.79 -8.55
N ASN A 12 -30.37 9.68 -7.97
CA ASN A 12 -30.44 11.12 -8.21
C ASN A 12 -29.51 11.60 -9.35
N ASN A 13 -28.86 10.70 -10.08
CA ASN A 13 -27.87 11.08 -11.10
C ASN A 13 -28.37 10.69 -12.50
N GLU A 14 -29.47 11.29 -12.94
CA GLU A 14 -30.02 11.15 -14.32
C GLU A 14 -28.96 11.51 -15.37
N ASP A 15 -28.13 12.53 -15.11
CA ASP A 15 -27.02 12.96 -15.97
C ASP A 15 -25.95 11.86 -16.15
N LEU A 16 -25.67 11.06 -15.13
CA LEU A 16 -24.70 9.96 -15.22
C LEU A 16 -25.23 8.84 -16.11
N THR A 17 -26.50 8.45 -15.92
CA THR A 17 -27.14 7.41 -16.72
C THR A 17 -27.23 7.84 -18.19
N TYR A 18 -27.60 9.11 -18.44
CA TYR A 18 -27.60 9.69 -19.78
C TYR A 18 -26.19 9.65 -20.41
N SER A 19 -25.16 10.09 -19.68
CA SER A 19 -23.77 10.08 -20.15
C SER A 19 -23.28 8.67 -20.49
N CYS A 20 -23.61 7.68 -19.63
CA CYS A 20 -23.25 6.29 -19.89
C CYS A 20 -23.95 5.75 -21.15
N ASN A 21 -25.25 5.94 -21.29
CA ASN A 21 -26.01 5.44 -22.43
C ASN A 21 -25.53 6.07 -23.74
N LYS A 22 -25.32 7.38 -23.76
CA LYS A 22 -24.83 8.11 -24.92
C LYS A 22 -23.47 7.57 -25.44
N ILE A 23 -22.54 7.27 -24.53
CA ILE A 23 -21.25 6.70 -24.90
C ILE A 23 -21.39 5.22 -25.30
N LEU A 24 -22.21 4.44 -24.58
CA LEU A 24 -22.44 3.03 -24.89
C LEU A 24 -23.08 2.86 -26.27
N ASP A 25 -24.06 3.71 -26.61
CA ASP A 25 -24.72 3.69 -27.92
C ASP A 25 -23.72 4.02 -29.04
N HIS A 26 -22.85 5.03 -28.84
CA HIS A 26 -21.82 5.36 -29.81
C HIS A 26 -20.78 4.24 -29.98
N ILE A 27 -20.28 3.68 -28.87
CA ILE A 27 -19.31 2.58 -28.92
C ILE A 27 -19.95 1.32 -29.55
N SER A 28 -21.16 0.96 -29.15
CA SER A 28 -21.85 -0.25 -29.64
C SER A 28 -22.23 -0.16 -31.12
N SER A 29 -22.53 1.03 -31.61
CA SER A 29 -22.79 1.27 -33.04
C SER A 29 -21.53 1.28 -33.89
N SER A 30 -20.36 1.49 -33.28
CA SER A 30 -19.09 1.66 -33.99
C SER A 30 -18.18 0.44 -33.85
N ILE A 31 -18.11 -0.18 -32.69
CA ILE A 31 -17.12 -1.22 -32.34
C ILE A 31 -17.78 -2.54 -31.93
N ASN A 32 -17.29 -3.63 -32.48
CA ASN A 32 -17.60 -4.98 -32.03
C ASN A 32 -16.74 -5.34 -30.80
N MET A 33 -17.34 -5.24 -29.61
CA MET A 33 -16.67 -5.46 -28.32
C MET A 33 -16.15 -6.89 -28.15
N GLU A 34 -16.79 -7.89 -28.79
CA GLU A 34 -16.32 -9.28 -28.72
C GLU A 34 -15.00 -9.47 -29.48
N VAL A 35 -14.87 -8.84 -30.64
CA VAL A 35 -13.64 -8.85 -31.43
C VAL A 35 -12.55 -8.08 -30.70
N LEU A 36 -12.86 -6.88 -30.20
CA LEU A 36 -11.90 -6.05 -29.47
C LEU A 36 -11.35 -6.75 -28.22
N SER A 37 -12.20 -7.47 -27.48
CA SER A 37 -11.79 -8.16 -26.24
C SER A 37 -10.85 -9.35 -26.47
N LYS A 38 -10.84 -9.92 -27.68
CA LYS A 38 -10.00 -11.08 -28.05
C LYS A 38 -8.70 -10.69 -28.74
N ASN A 39 -8.61 -9.46 -29.24
CA ASN A 39 -7.47 -8.97 -29.99
C ASN A 39 -6.45 -8.28 -29.09
N GLU A 40 -5.26 -8.84 -29.03
CA GLU A 40 -4.09 -8.20 -28.39
C GLU A 40 -3.45 -7.12 -29.31
N ASN A 41 -3.74 -7.13 -30.61
CA ASN A 41 -3.19 -6.21 -31.62
C ASN A 41 -4.28 -5.66 -32.54
N ILE A 42 -4.13 -4.45 -33.03
CA ILE A 42 -5.04 -3.75 -33.98
C ILE A 42 -4.97 -4.36 -35.41
N SER A 43 -4.69 -5.65 -35.54
CA SER A 43 -4.51 -6.29 -36.85
C SER A 43 -5.79 -6.88 -37.46
N GLU A 44 -6.87 -6.97 -36.69
CA GLU A 44 -8.18 -7.45 -37.12
C GLU A 44 -9.22 -6.33 -37.05
N ASN A 45 -10.15 -6.34 -38.00
CA ASN A 45 -11.21 -5.32 -38.02
C ASN A 45 -12.12 -5.45 -36.80
N MET A 46 -12.09 -4.43 -35.93
CA MET A 46 -12.93 -4.33 -34.74
C MET A 46 -14.20 -3.49 -34.96
N PHE A 47 -14.35 -2.86 -36.11
CA PHE A 47 -15.50 -2.02 -36.40
C PHE A 47 -16.70 -2.85 -36.86
N VAL A 48 -17.87 -2.38 -36.50
CA VAL A 48 -19.14 -2.96 -36.95
C VAL A 48 -19.30 -2.71 -38.45
N SER A 49 -19.84 -3.70 -39.18
CA SER A 49 -20.14 -3.55 -40.60
C SER A 49 -21.07 -2.36 -40.84
N GLY A 50 -20.76 -1.51 -41.80
CA GLY A 50 -21.50 -0.29 -42.10
C GLY A 50 -20.96 0.96 -41.41
N TYR A 51 -20.03 0.84 -40.49
CA TYR A 51 -19.38 2.00 -39.83
C TYR A 51 -18.49 2.77 -40.82
N ASN A 52 -17.68 2.05 -41.61
CA ASN A 52 -16.85 2.63 -42.66
C ASN A 52 -16.93 1.75 -43.92
N THR A 53 -17.61 2.26 -44.96
CA THR A 53 -17.87 1.52 -46.20
C THR A 53 -16.60 1.09 -46.94
N HIS A 54 -15.57 1.93 -46.90
CA HIS A 54 -14.29 1.58 -47.54
C HIS A 54 -13.55 0.46 -46.79
N LEU A 55 -13.64 0.47 -45.45
CA LEU A 55 -13.11 -0.60 -44.61
C LEU A 55 -13.82 -1.94 -44.91
N ASP A 56 -15.14 -1.93 -45.07
CA ASP A 56 -15.94 -3.11 -45.42
C ASP A 56 -15.54 -3.65 -46.80
N GLU A 57 -15.34 -2.76 -47.79
CA GLU A 57 -14.89 -3.14 -49.12
C GLU A 57 -13.47 -3.77 -49.11
N LEU A 58 -12.54 -3.20 -48.31
CA LEU A 58 -11.20 -3.75 -48.15
C LEU A 58 -11.24 -5.13 -47.50
N LEU A 59 -12.06 -5.30 -46.46
CA LEU A 59 -12.25 -6.54 -45.74
C LEU A 59 -12.81 -7.62 -46.66
N ASP A 60 -13.86 -7.32 -47.47
CA ASP A 60 -14.44 -8.22 -48.43
C ASP A 60 -13.40 -8.65 -49.49
N ASN A 61 -12.60 -7.68 -49.98
CA ASN A 61 -11.52 -7.98 -50.91
C ASN A 61 -10.44 -8.89 -50.32
N VAL A 62 -10.05 -8.70 -49.06
CA VAL A 62 -9.08 -9.56 -48.36
C VAL A 62 -9.66 -10.96 -48.22
N ASN A 63 -10.91 -11.07 -47.75
CA ASN A 63 -11.59 -12.36 -47.57
C ASN A 63 -11.75 -13.15 -48.88
N LYS A 64 -12.08 -12.46 -49.99
CA LYS A 64 -12.15 -13.09 -51.35
C LYS A 64 -10.78 -13.65 -51.76
N ASN A 65 -9.71 -12.90 -51.56
CA ASN A 65 -8.35 -13.34 -51.90
C ASN A 65 -7.88 -14.48 -50.99
N GLU A 66 -8.20 -14.42 -49.71
CA GLU A 66 -7.88 -15.50 -48.76
C GLU A 66 -8.62 -16.78 -49.09
N THR A 67 -9.91 -16.70 -49.43
CA THR A 67 -10.71 -17.82 -49.87
C THR A 67 -10.11 -18.45 -51.10
N LEU A 68 -9.65 -17.67 -52.08
CA LEU A 68 -8.98 -18.14 -53.26
C LEU A 68 -7.67 -18.89 -52.94
N ILE A 69 -6.81 -18.32 -52.09
CA ILE A 69 -5.57 -18.99 -51.66
C ILE A 69 -5.88 -20.30 -50.94
N ASN A 70 -6.90 -20.32 -50.06
CA ASN A 70 -7.33 -21.53 -49.39
C ASN A 70 -7.88 -22.59 -50.34
N LYS A 71 -8.60 -22.22 -51.42
CA LYS A 71 -9.01 -23.13 -52.49
C LYS A 71 -7.79 -23.72 -53.20
N ILE A 72 -6.74 -22.95 -53.50
CA ILE A 72 -5.48 -23.42 -54.07
C ILE A 72 -4.80 -24.43 -53.14
N ILE A 73 -4.69 -24.12 -51.87
CA ILE A 73 -4.10 -24.99 -50.83
C ILE A 73 -4.88 -26.31 -50.74
N SER A 74 -6.22 -26.23 -50.70
CA SER A 74 -7.10 -27.41 -50.66
C SER A 74 -6.95 -28.29 -51.89
N CYS A 75 -6.81 -27.71 -53.08
CA CYS A 75 -6.53 -28.45 -54.30
C CYS A 75 -5.19 -29.21 -54.20
N PHE A 76 -4.13 -28.53 -53.74
CA PHE A 76 -2.85 -29.20 -53.54
C PHE A 76 -2.90 -30.26 -52.45
N GLN A 77 -3.62 -30.01 -51.37
CA GLN A 77 -3.86 -30.97 -50.29
C GLN A 77 -4.53 -32.25 -50.83
N ASN A 78 -5.56 -32.15 -51.69
CA ASN A 78 -6.26 -33.27 -52.28
C ASN A 78 -5.33 -34.12 -53.15
N ILE A 79 -4.46 -33.50 -53.97
CA ILE A 79 -3.45 -34.23 -54.77
C ILE A 79 -2.56 -35.10 -53.87
N PHE A 80 -2.18 -34.64 -52.72
CA PHE A 80 -1.37 -35.41 -51.77
C PHE A 80 -2.18 -36.50 -51.06
N ILE A 81 -3.44 -36.24 -50.69
CA ILE A 81 -4.33 -37.23 -50.05
C ILE A 81 -4.56 -38.41 -51.02
N GLU A 82 -4.84 -38.16 -52.29
CA GLU A 82 -5.04 -39.20 -53.30
C GLU A 82 -3.77 -40.03 -53.48
N THR A 83 -2.60 -39.43 -53.44
CA THR A 83 -1.32 -40.11 -53.68
C THR A 83 -0.83 -40.89 -52.46
N GLU A 84 -0.91 -40.32 -51.25
CA GLU A 84 -0.40 -40.91 -50.00
C GLU A 84 -1.47 -41.71 -49.23
N LYS A 85 -2.75 -41.59 -49.58
CA LYS A 85 -3.90 -42.27 -48.97
C LYS A 85 -4.02 -42.04 -47.45
N LYS A 86 -3.54 -40.88 -46.94
CA LYS A 86 -3.62 -40.49 -45.55
C LYS A 86 -4.23 -39.09 -45.47
N ASN A 87 -5.10 -38.87 -44.46
CA ASN A 87 -5.71 -37.56 -44.23
C ASN A 87 -4.89 -36.78 -43.20
N THR A 88 -3.82 -36.12 -43.65
CA THR A 88 -2.96 -35.25 -42.83
C THR A 88 -2.73 -33.92 -43.55
N SER A 89 -2.42 -32.87 -42.83
CA SER A 89 -2.08 -31.56 -43.42
C SER A 89 -0.72 -31.63 -44.12
N TYR A 90 -0.72 -31.64 -45.43
CA TYR A 90 0.47 -31.78 -46.27
C TYR A 90 1.04 -30.46 -46.74
N VAL A 91 0.19 -29.46 -46.89
CA VAL A 91 0.51 -28.13 -47.40
C VAL A 91 0.15 -27.08 -46.35
N LYS A 92 1.00 -26.12 -46.19
CA LYS A 92 0.76 -25.02 -45.24
C LYS A 92 1.02 -23.68 -45.93
N LEU A 93 0.23 -22.69 -45.56
CA LEU A 93 0.54 -21.30 -45.87
C LEU A 93 1.59 -20.79 -44.86
N HIS A 94 2.71 -20.31 -45.32
CA HIS A 94 3.71 -19.64 -44.50
C HIS A 94 3.56 -18.13 -44.72
N SER A 95 3.10 -17.45 -43.70
CA SER A 95 2.88 -16.01 -43.72
C SER A 95 3.82 -15.32 -42.73
N THR A 96 4.36 -14.19 -43.13
CA THR A 96 5.11 -13.26 -42.25
C THR A 96 4.57 -11.85 -42.46
N ASP A 97 4.79 -10.97 -41.51
CA ASP A 97 4.32 -9.59 -41.61
C ASP A 97 5.09 -8.75 -42.64
N LYS A 98 6.22 -9.26 -43.14
CA LYS A 98 7.14 -8.50 -44.02
C LYS A 98 7.11 -8.95 -45.48
N MET A 99 6.57 -10.14 -45.77
CA MET A 99 6.64 -10.71 -47.11
C MET A 99 5.32 -11.39 -47.48
N PRO A 100 4.98 -11.43 -48.80
CA PRO A 100 3.81 -12.17 -49.26
C PRO A 100 3.82 -13.62 -48.76
N PRO A 101 2.67 -14.18 -48.42
CA PRO A 101 2.59 -15.57 -47.98
C PRO A 101 3.02 -16.54 -49.08
N THR A 102 3.63 -17.63 -48.66
CA THR A 102 4.11 -18.69 -49.56
C THR A 102 3.52 -20.05 -49.18
N ILE A 103 3.24 -20.88 -50.18
CA ILE A 103 2.74 -22.23 -49.97
C ILE A 103 3.92 -23.15 -49.77
N ILE A 104 4.02 -23.82 -48.63
CA ILE A 104 5.14 -24.70 -48.29
C ILE A 104 4.72 -26.14 -48.09
N CYS A 105 5.62 -27.04 -48.45
CA CYS A 105 5.51 -28.47 -48.17
C CYS A 105 6.89 -29.08 -47.83
N THR A 106 6.93 -30.36 -47.42
CA THR A 106 8.21 -31.05 -47.20
C THR A 106 8.89 -31.43 -48.51
N GLN A 107 10.22 -31.58 -48.48
CA GLN A 107 11.01 -31.99 -49.65
C GLN A 107 10.47 -33.30 -50.31
N LYS A 108 10.07 -34.28 -49.51
CA LYS A 108 9.47 -35.54 -50.04
C LYS A 108 8.20 -35.27 -50.85
N ARG A 109 7.37 -34.36 -50.38
CA ARG A 109 6.10 -34.02 -51.02
C ARG A 109 6.30 -33.20 -52.28
N SER A 110 7.29 -32.31 -52.34
CA SER A 110 7.61 -31.63 -53.60
C SER A 110 7.99 -32.59 -54.72
N THR A 111 8.65 -33.71 -54.39
CA THR A 111 8.97 -34.77 -55.38
C THR A 111 7.70 -35.52 -55.86
N ILE A 112 6.76 -35.77 -54.94
CA ILE A 112 5.46 -36.36 -55.31
C ILE A 112 4.67 -35.41 -56.22
N PHE A 113 4.64 -34.12 -55.88
CA PHE A 113 3.94 -33.10 -56.65
C PHE A 113 4.54 -32.96 -58.07
N LYS A 114 5.86 -33.04 -58.23
CA LYS A 114 6.54 -33.03 -59.54
C LYS A 114 6.08 -34.24 -60.40
N LYS A 115 6.04 -35.44 -59.82
CA LYS A 115 5.57 -36.65 -60.50
C LYS A 115 4.10 -36.56 -60.91
N TYR A 116 3.27 -35.89 -60.11
CA TYR A 116 1.87 -35.64 -60.50
C TYR A 116 1.78 -34.73 -61.73
N LEU A 117 2.60 -33.64 -61.77
CA LEU A 117 2.65 -32.75 -62.92
C LEU A 117 3.22 -33.35 -64.18
N GLU A 118 4.07 -34.38 -64.09
CA GLU A 118 4.54 -35.14 -65.27
C GLU A 118 3.39 -35.86 -65.97
N LYS A 119 2.39 -36.32 -65.20
CA LYS A 119 1.23 -37.07 -65.69
C LYS A 119 0.04 -36.19 -66.11
N ASN A 120 -0.05 -34.99 -65.59
CA ASN A 120 -1.17 -34.06 -65.82
C ASN A 120 -0.65 -32.78 -66.45
N GLU A 121 -1.32 -32.31 -67.52
CA GLU A 121 -0.86 -31.10 -68.23
C GLU A 121 -1.09 -29.81 -67.46
N ASN A 122 -2.22 -29.72 -66.75
CA ASN A 122 -2.62 -28.51 -66.02
C ASN A 122 -3.30 -28.87 -64.69
N ILE A 123 -3.23 -28.01 -63.70
CA ILE A 123 -4.07 -28.07 -62.50
C ILE A 123 -5.18 -27.03 -62.68
N ILE A 124 -6.43 -27.50 -62.61
CA ILE A 124 -7.60 -26.63 -62.75
C ILE A 124 -8.22 -26.42 -61.37
N ILE A 125 -8.35 -25.17 -60.94
CA ILE A 125 -8.97 -24.80 -59.68
C ILE A 125 -10.24 -24.02 -59.98
N GLU A 126 -11.37 -24.55 -59.56
CA GLU A 126 -12.66 -23.87 -59.72
C GLU A 126 -12.84 -22.78 -58.68
N ASN A 127 -13.09 -21.56 -59.15
CA ASN A 127 -13.35 -20.41 -58.30
C ASN A 127 -14.63 -19.71 -58.79
N ASP A 128 -15.74 -19.98 -58.14
CA ASP A 128 -17.07 -19.47 -58.44
C ASP A 128 -17.40 -19.51 -59.93
N ASN A 129 -17.32 -18.42 -60.67
CA ASN A 129 -17.59 -18.35 -62.11
C ASN A 129 -16.33 -18.46 -62.98
N ASN A 130 -15.13 -18.62 -62.43
CA ASN A 130 -13.87 -18.63 -63.15
C ASN A 130 -13.04 -19.89 -62.86
N LYS A 131 -12.33 -20.40 -63.89
CA LYS A 131 -11.37 -21.50 -63.74
C LYS A 131 -9.95 -20.94 -63.75
N ILE A 132 -9.17 -21.25 -62.74
CA ILE A 132 -7.75 -20.92 -62.69
C ILE A 132 -6.99 -22.13 -63.22
N ILE A 133 -6.31 -21.96 -64.32
CA ILE A 133 -5.49 -22.99 -64.93
C ILE A 133 -4.03 -22.69 -64.61
N LEU A 134 -3.37 -23.61 -63.89
CA LEU A 134 -1.95 -23.59 -63.57
C LEU A 134 -1.24 -24.59 -64.49
N ASP A 135 -0.28 -24.10 -65.29
CA ASP A 135 0.56 -24.93 -66.16
C ASP A 135 1.69 -25.61 -65.35
N LYS A 136 2.58 -26.33 -66.05
CA LYS A 136 3.69 -27.08 -65.40
C LYS A 136 4.85 -26.25 -64.89
N GLN A 137 4.78 -24.91 -65.00
CA GLN A 137 5.89 -23.99 -64.66
C GLN A 137 5.96 -23.74 -63.15
N PHE A 138 6.23 -24.80 -62.37
CA PHE A 138 6.43 -24.69 -60.93
C PHE A 138 7.91 -24.69 -60.59
N SER A 139 8.29 -23.80 -59.67
CA SER A 139 9.60 -23.79 -59.03
C SER A 139 9.50 -24.21 -57.55
N TYR A 140 10.62 -24.71 -57.01
CA TYR A 140 10.64 -25.31 -55.66
C TYR A 140 11.83 -24.79 -54.86
N PRO A 141 11.90 -23.50 -54.57
CA PRO A 141 12.97 -22.95 -53.76
C PRO A 141 12.92 -23.50 -52.33
N LYS A 142 14.10 -23.69 -51.71
CA LYS A 142 14.19 -24.12 -50.32
C LYS A 142 13.75 -22.99 -49.39
N SER A 143 12.94 -23.29 -48.40
CA SER A 143 12.58 -22.39 -47.33
C SER A 143 13.59 -22.50 -46.19
N THR A 144 13.70 -21.44 -45.35
CA THR A 144 14.59 -21.38 -44.18
C THR A 144 14.34 -22.46 -43.12
N SER A 145 13.18 -23.10 -43.12
CA SER A 145 12.76 -24.14 -42.16
C SER A 145 12.97 -25.59 -42.66
N GLY A 146 13.75 -25.80 -43.72
CA GLY A 146 13.92 -27.15 -44.32
C GLY A 146 12.74 -27.61 -45.14
N ASN A 147 11.70 -26.82 -45.28
CA ASN A 147 10.58 -27.01 -46.19
C ASN A 147 10.92 -26.46 -47.58
N VAL A 148 10.07 -26.75 -48.52
CA VAL A 148 10.16 -26.30 -49.91
C VAL A 148 8.92 -25.47 -50.23
N CYS A 149 9.10 -24.34 -50.88
CA CYS A 149 7.98 -23.56 -51.39
C CYS A 149 7.47 -24.16 -52.70
N ILE A 150 6.16 -24.30 -52.86
CA ILE A 150 5.52 -24.58 -54.15
C ILE A 150 5.20 -23.22 -54.78
N GLN A 151 6.01 -22.81 -55.75
CA GLN A 151 5.92 -21.49 -56.34
C GLN A 151 5.50 -21.58 -57.80
N HIS A 152 4.53 -20.77 -58.19
CA HIS A 152 4.05 -20.57 -59.55
C HIS A 152 3.68 -19.11 -59.74
N ASP A 153 3.97 -18.51 -60.90
CA ASP A 153 3.81 -17.06 -61.11
C ASP A 153 2.39 -16.55 -60.81
N LYS A 154 1.37 -17.31 -61.24
CA LYS A 154 -0.02 -16.94 -60.96
C LYS A 154 -0.33 -16.98 -59.46
N ILE A 155 0.17 -17.98 -58.72
CA ILE A 155 -0.03 -18.11 -57.29
C ILE A 155 0.71 -16.98 -56.58
N HIS A 156 1.92 -16.70 -56.99
CA HIS A 156 2.71 -15.59 -56.43
C HIS A 156 1.97 -14.27 -56.57
N LYS A 157 1.41 -13.96 -57.75
CA LYS A 157 0.58 -12.77 -57.96
C LYS A 157 -0.62 -12.69 -57.02
N TYR A 158 -1.33 -13.80 -56.80
CA TYR A 158 -2.45 -13.83 -55.85
C TYR A 158 -2.00 -13.61 -54.41
N CYS A 159 -0.88 -14.19 -54.01
CA CYS A 159 -0.29 -13.96 -52.69
C CYS A 159 0.18 -12.51 -52.51
N GLU A 160 0.76 -11.89 -53.52
CA GLU A 160 1.15 -10.47 -53.52
C GLU A 160 -0.08 -9.55 -53.40
N ILE A 161 -1.14 -9.81 -54.17
CA ILE A 161 -2.39 -9.04 -54.12
C ILE A 161 -3.02 -9.18 -52.74
N TYR A 162 -3.11 -10.39 -52.21
CA TYR A 162 -3.61 -10.63 -50.84
C TYR A 162 -2.81 -9.87 -49.81
N PHE A 163 -1.47 -9.98 -49.85
CA PHE A 163 -0.57 -9.29 -48.91
C PHE A 163 -0.74 -7.79 -48.99
N LYS A 164 -0.73 -7.20 -50.18
CA LYS A 164 -0.92 -5.77 -50.38
C LYS A 164 -2.28 -5.31 -49.88
N LYS A 165 -3.35 -6.03 -50.14
CA LYS A 165 -4.70 -5.74 -49.67
C LYS A 165 -4.81 -5.84 -48.14
N LYS A 166 -4.15 -6.85 -47.54
CA LYS A 166 -4.09 -7.00 -46.09
C LYS A 166 -3.34 -5.86 -45.43
N GLN A 167 -2.24 -5.40 -46.00
CA GLN A 167 -1.51 -4.22 -45.50
C GLN A 167 -2.34 -2.92 -45.60
N GLN A 168 -3.06 -2.74 -46.72
CA GLN A 168 -4.00 -1.63 -46.88
C GLN A 168 -5.13 -1.69 -45.86
N LEU A 169 -5.67 -2.87 -45.58
CA LEU A 169 -6.70 -3.06 -44.57
C LEU A 169 -6.19 -2.67 -43.19
N ILE A 170 -5.00 -3.14 -42.78
CA ILE A 170 -4.41 -2.81 -41.48
C ILE A 170 -4.20 -1.30 -41.34
N SER A 171 -3.59 -0.66 -42.37
CA SER A 171 -3.39 0.81 -42.33
C SER A 171 -4.72 1.55 -42.23
N HIS A 172 -5.74 1.09 -42.91
CA HIS A 172 -7.05 1.75 -42.89
C HIS A 172 -7.82 1.50 -41.58
N ILE A 173 -7.62 0.34 -40.93
CA ILE A 173 -8.10 0.09 -39.56
C ILE A 173 -7.46 1.11 -38.60
N GLU A 174 -6.15 1.32 -38.69
CA GLU A 174 -5.44 2.30 -37.85
C GLU A 174 -5.94 3.73 -38.06
N GLU A 175 -6.12 4.13 -39.33
CA GLU A 175 -6.68 5.45 -39.69
C GLU A 175 -8.11 5.62 -39.12
N THR A 176 -8.98 4.63 -39.36
CA THR A 176 -10.35 4.63 -38.87
C THR A 176 -10.41 4.65 -37.35
N PHE A 177 -9.49 3.96 -36.66
CA PHE A 177 -9.39 3.99 -35.21
C PHE A 177 -8.97 5.38 -34.70
N GLN A 178 -8.05 6.05 -35.40
CA GLN A 178 -7.69 7.42 -35.04
C GLN A 178 -8.86 8.41 -35.22
N GLU A 179 -9.70 8.20 -36.25
CA GLU A 179 -10.91 8.99 -36.46
C GLU A 179 -11.92 8.73 -35.34
N PHE A 180 -12.18 7.49 -35.02
CA PHE A 180 -13.03 7.10 -33.89
C PHE A 180 -12.54 7.71 -32.56
N CYS A 181 -11.22 7.73 -32.31
CA CYS A 181 -10.64 8.39 -31.13
C CYS A 181 -10.86 9.91 -31.14
N LYS A 182 -10.94 10.54 -32.32
CA LYS A 182 -11.28 11.97 -32.43
C LYS A 182 -12.76 12.21 -32.12
N GLU A 183 -13.64 11.33 -32.58
CA GLU A 183 -15.08 11.39 -32.26
C GLU A 183 -15.31 11.23 -30.75
N LEU A 184 -14.59 10.32 -30.08
CA LEU A 184 -14.65 10.17 -28.63
C LEU A 184 -14.30 11.45 -27.85
N LYS A 185 -13.54 12.37 -28.42
CA LYS A 185 -13.25 13.67 -27.76
C LYS A 185 -14.50 14.55 -27.60
N GLU A 186 -15.50 14.36 -28.41
CA GLU A 186 -16.77 15.07 -28.29
C GLU A 186 -17.53 14.66 -27.00
N PHE A 187 -17.30 13.43 -26.54
CA PHE A 187 -17.87 12.89 -25.29
C PHE A 187 -17.01 13.20 -24.04
N ARG A 188 -16.09 14.15 -24.15
CA ARG A 188 -15.15 14.45 -23.04
C ARG A 188 -15.85 14.75 -21.72
N ASN A 189 -16.93 15.53 -21.76
CA ASN A 189 -17.64 15.91 -20.55
C ASN A 189 -18.35 14.72 -19.91
N GLU A 190 -18.98 13.89 -20.72
CA GLU A 190 -19.63 12.65 -20.31
C GLU A 190 -18.61 11.67 -19.69
N ILE A 191 -17.46 11.49 -20.33
CA ILE A 191 -16.35 10.65 -19.82
C ILE A 191 -15.85 11.19 -18.48
N ILE A 192 -15.63 12.51 -18.37
CA ILE A 192 -15.20 13.14 -17.13
C ILE A 192 -16.21 12.91 -16.00
N ASN A 193 -17.51 13.02 -16.28
CA ASN A 193 -18.56 12.75 -15.29
C ASN A 193 -18.53 11.30 -14.80
N ILE A 194 -18.37 10.34 -15.71
CA ILE A 194 -18.24 8.92 -15.37
C ILE A 194 -16.97 8.66 -14.56
N VAL A 195 -15.84 9.24 -14.97
CA VAL A 195 -14.56 9.10 -14.24
C VAL A 195 -14.67 9.67 -12.83
N HIS A 196 -15.27 10.84 -12.66
CA HIS A 196 -15.51 11.43 -11.32
C HIS A 196 -16.35 10.51 -10.45
N PHE A 197 -17.40 9.92 -11.01
CA PHE A 197 -18.24 8.97 -10.30
C PHE A 197 -17.44 7.73 -9.86
N ILE A 198 -16.68 7.13 -10.78
CA ILE A 198 -15.84 5.94 -10.48
C ILE A 198 -14.84 6.27 -9.38
N ILE A 199 -14.16 7.44 -9.45
CA ILE A 199 -13.22 7.90 -8.42
C ILE A 199 -13.90 7.98 -7.05
N GLN A 200 -15.11 8.55 -6.99
CA GLN A 200 -15.84 8.64 -5.73
C GLN A 200 -16.20 7.27 -5.16
N VAL A 201 -16.67 6.36 -6.00
CA VAL A 201 -16.99 4.98 -5.58
C VAL A 201 -15.74 4.25 -5.10
N ASP A 202 -14.62 4.36 -5.83
CA ASP A 202 -13.35 3.73 -5.47
C ASP A 202 -12.84 4.26 -4.12
N ILE A 203 -12.85 5.59 -3.93
CA ILE A 203 -12.47 6.20 -2.64
C ILE A 203 -13.36 5.71 -1.51
N LEU A 204 -14.68 5.69 -1.69
CA LEU A 204 -15.62 5.24 -0.66
C LEU A 204 -15.45 3.77 -0.33
N GLN A 205 -15.25 2.92 -1.35
CA GLN A 205 -14.98 1.50 -1.17
C GLN A 205 -13.68 1.27 -0.39
N ASN A 206 -12.60 1.96 -0.78
CA ASN A 206 -11.31 1.84 -0.10
C ASN A 206 -11.37 2.32 1.35
N LYS A 207 -12.06 3.43 1.62
CA LYS A 207 -12.32 3.92 2.99
C LYS A 207 -13.05 2.87 3.83
N ALA A 208 -14.12 2.30 3.30
CA ALA A 208 -14.89 1.27 3.99
C ALA A 208 -14.10 -0.03 4.21
N TYR A 209 -13.33 -0.45 3.20
CA TYR A 209 -12.48 -1.63 3.28
C TYR A 209 -11.40 -1.49 4.36
N ILE A 210 -10.66 -0.38 4.36
CA ILE A 210 -9.61 -0.10 5.35
C ILE A 210 -10.22 0.00 6.76
N ALA A 211 -11.34 0.70 6.90
CA ALA A 211 -12.03 0.84 8.17
C ALA A 211 -12.44 -0.52 8.76
N LYS A 212 -13.01 -1.39 7.95
CA LYS A 212 -13.41 -2.75 8.35
C LYS A 212 -12.20 -3.64 8.62
N LYS A 213 -11.19 -3.60 7.75
CA LYS A 213 -9.98 -4.44 7.86
C LYS A 213 -9.17 -4.15 9.11
N HIS A 214 -9.10 -2.90 9.55
CA HIS A 214 -8.26 -2.45 10.66
C HIS A 214 -9.05 -1.97 11.88
N ASN A 215 -10.36 -2.18 11.90
CA ASN A 215 -11.25 -1.75 12.97
C ASN A 215 -11.10 -0.26 13.31
N TYR A 216 -11.22 0.60 12.29
CA TYR A 216 -11.17 2.05 12.44
C TYR A 216 -12.56 2.62 12.65
N VAL A 217 -12.67 3.71 13.40
CA VAL A 217 -13.94 4.34 13.75
C VAL A 217 -14.20 5.60 12.94
N LYS A 218 -15.48 5.95 12.79
CA LYS A 218 -15.92 7.19 12.15
C LYS A 218 -15.66 8.37 13.09
N PRO A 219 -14.91 9.41 12.66
CA PRO A 219 -14.69 10.59 13.48
C PRO A 219 -15.98 11.43 13.62
N THR A 220 -16.16 12.03 14.79
CA THR A 220 -17.19 13.04 15.05
C THR A 220 -16.60 14.42 14.83
N ILE A 221 -17.03 15.10 13.77
CA ILE A 221 -16.61 16.47 13.47
C ILE A 221 -17.61 17.44 14.12
N LEU A 222 -17.09 18.33 14.95
CA LEU A 222 -17.86 19.32 15.64
C LEU A 222 -17.71 20.71 14.99
N ASN A 223 -18.69 21.56 15.18
CA ASN A 223 -18.60 22.97 14.82
C ASN A 223 -18.15 23.78 16.05
N GLY A 224 -17.20 24.68 15.86
CA GLY A 224 -16.69 25.53 16.93
C GLY A 224 -15.84 26.67 16.41
N THR A 225 -15.55 27.65 17.25
CA THR A 225 -14.70 28.80 16.93
C THR A 225 -13.22 28.52 17.22
N SER A 226 -12.94 27.63 18.16
CA SER A 226 -11.60 27.23 18.59
C SER A 226 -11.43 25.73 18.36
N SER A 227 -10.32 25.35 17.74
CA SER A 227 -10.03 23.96 17.41
C SER A 227 -9.65 23.17 18.66
N HIS A 228 -10.16 21.95 18.74
CA HIS A 228 -9.82 21.01 19.80
C HIS A 228 -9.97 19.56 19.34
N VAL A 229 -9.38 18.65 20.07
CA VAL A 229 -9.45 17.22 19.79
C VAL A 229 -9.50 16.41 21.07
N LYS A 230 -10.35 15.38 21.10
CA LYS A 230 -10.41 14.37 22.16
C LYS A 230 -10.43 13.01 21.52
N VAL A 231 -9.47 12.17 21.89
CA VAL A 231 -9.30 10.82 21.35
C VAL A 231 -9.24 9.84 22.51
N LYS A 232 -9.98 8.75 22.40
CA LYS A 232 -9.86 7.58 23.28
C LYS A 232 -9.30 6.41 22.50
N GLY A 233 -8.36 5.70 23.10
CA GLY A 233 -7.73 4.53 22.48
C GLY A 233 -6.95 4.86 21.21
N LEU A 234 -6.20 5.98 21.20
CA LEU A 234 -5.36 6.39 20.06
C LEU A 234 -4.34 5.31 19.70
N ARG A 235 -4.27 4.98 18.41
CA ARG A 235 -3.30 4.05 17.82
C ARG A 235 -2.57 4.69 16.67
N HIS A 236 -1.44 4.13 16.28
CA HIS A 236 -0.67 4.62 15.13
C HIS A 236 -0.97 3.77 13.89
N ALA A 237 -1.61 4.34 12.88
CA ALA A 237 -2.09 3.66 11.67
C ALA A 237 -1.04 2.79 10.96
N LEU A 238 0.22 3.20 10.94
CA LEU A 238 1.30 2.46 10.28
C LEU A 238 1.99 1.47 11.23
N ILE A 239 2.34 1.92 12.46
CA ILE A 239 3.10 1.07 13.38
C ILE A 239 2.33 -0.19 13.75
N GLU A 240 1.01 -0.10 13.98
CA GLU A 240 0.19 -1.27 14.30
C GLU A 240 0.10 -2.29 13.16
N GLN A 241 0.41 -1.88 11.92
CA GLN A 241 0.40 -2.76 10.75
C GLN A 241 1.78 -3.35 10.44
N ILE A 242 2.86 -2.62 10.76
CA ILE A 242 4.24 -3.02 10.47
C ILE A 242 4.82 -3.85 11.60
N ASN A 243 4.54 -3.49 12.86
CA ASN A 243 5.04 -4.20 14.02
C ASN A 243 4.14 -5.38 14.35
N LEU A 244 4.55 -6.56 13.91
CA LEU A 244 3.81 -7.81 14.15
C LEU A 244 4.22 -8.52 15.44
N ASP A 245 5.24 -8.04 16.13
CA ASP A 245 5.79 -8.69 17.32
C ASP A 245 5.07 -8.32 18.62
N GLU A 246 4.46 -7.12 18.67
CA GLU A 246 3.71 -6.65 19.83
C GLU A 246 2.42 -5.92 19.43
N THR A 247 1.43 -5.97 20.29
CA THR A 247 0.18 -5.20 20.14
C THR A 247 0.46 -3.73 20.41
N TYR A 248 -0.09 -2.84 19.58
CA TYR A 248 0.04 -1.40 19.84
C TYR A 248 -0.71 -0.99 21.10
N VAL A 249 -0.04 -0.30 22.02
CA VAL A 249 -0.63 0.15 23.28
C VAL A 249 -1.45 1.41 23.03
N LYS A 250 -2.75 1.33 23.30
CA LYS A 250 -3.69 2.45 23.17
C LYS A 250 -3.46 3.50 24.25
N ASN A 251 -3.65 4.77 23.89
CA ASN A 251 -3.60 5.86 24.84
C ASN A 251 -4.73 6.86 24.60
N ASP A 252 -5.22 7.46 25.67
CA ASP A 252 -6.21 8.52 25.62
C ASP A 252 -5.53 9.88 25.61
N ILE A 253 -6.08 10.83 24.85
CA ILE A 253 -5.59 12.20 24.81
C ILE A 253 -6.71 13.20 24.55
N SER A 254 -6.61 14.36 25.21
CA SER A 254 -7.53 15.47 24.98
C SER A 254 -6.74 16.77 25.00
N LEU A 255 -6.96 17.60 23.98
CA LEU A 255 -6.54 18.99 23.88
C LEU A 255 -7.79 19.81 23.64
N ASN A 256 -8.17 20.63 24.62
CA ASN A 256 -9.41 21.41 24.64
C ASN A 256 -9.20 22.77 25.34
N ASN A 257 -10.27 23.46 25.61
CA ASN A 257 -10.19 24.77 26.31
C ASN A 257 -9.63 24.68 27.71
N ASP A 258 -9.80 23.55 28.40
CA ASP A 258 -9.29 23.34 29.77
C ASP A 258 -7.82 22.86 29.75
N ARG A 259 -7.40 22.26 28.66
CA ARG A 259 -6.04 21.74 28.46
C ARG A 259 -5.60 21.94 27.02
N ASN A 260 -4.92 23.02 26.73
CA ASN A 260 -4.43 23.32 25.39
C ASN A 260 -2.99 22.85 25.14
N GLY A 261 -2.22 22.50 26.16
CA GLY A 261 -0.84 22.08 26.06
C GLY A 261 -0.48 20.82 26.84
N ILE A 262 0.41 20.01 26.29
CA ILE A 262 0.98 18.84 26.95
C ILE A 262 2.51 18.88 26.80
N LEU A 263 3.20 18.81 27.96
CA LEU A 263 4.63 18.54 28.00
C LEU A 263 4.83 17.05 28.25
N LEU A 264 5.39 16.37 27.25
CA LEU A 264 5.51 14.91 27.20
C LEU A 264 6.93 14.49 27.56
N PHE A 265 7.09 13.92 28.75
CA PHE A 265 8.36 13.43 29.27
C PHE A 265 8.55 11.93 28.97
N GLY A 266 9.76 11.46 29.05
CA GLY A 266 10.13 10.05 28.94
C GLY A 266 11.48 9.84 28.26
N THR A 267 12.05 8.66 28.46
CA THR A 267 13.34 8.27 27.87
C THR A 267 13.26 8.11 26.35
N ASN A 268 14.42 8.00 25.69
CA ASN A 268 14.46 7.65 24.28
C ASN A 268 13.88 6.24 24.03
N ALA A 269 13.34 6.03 22.85
CA ALA A 269 12.70 4.78 22.41
C ALA A 269 11.41 4.37 23.17
N VAL A 270 10.90 5.16 24.12
CA VAL A 270 9.64 4.86 24.83
C VAL A 270 8.40 5.06 23.97
N GLY A 271 8.50 5.84 22.88
CA GLY A 271 7.41 6.05 21.94
C GLY A 271 6.79 7.46 21.93
N LYS A 272 7.44 8.49 22.56
CA LYS A 272 6.97 9.89 22.53
C LYS A 272 6.67 10.39 21.12
N THR A 273 7.64 10.28 20.25
CA THR A 273 7.54 10.68 18.83
C THR A 273 6.44 9.91 18.09
N SER A 274 6.35 8.61 18.32
CA SER A 274 5.30 7.76 17.72
C SER A 274 3.91 8.15 18.18
N PHE A 275 3.75 8.50 19.45
CA PHE A 275 2.48 8.97 20.01
C PHE A 275 2.03 10.31 19.39
N MET A 276 2.94 11.27 19.28
CA MET A 276 2.65 12.55 18.63
C MET A 276 2.31 12.39 17.15
N LYS A 277 3.07 11.55 16.44
CA LYS A 277 2.79 11.22 15.03
C LYS A 277 1.42 10.54 14.87
N ALA A 278 1.06 9.65 15.79
CA ALA A 278 -0.26 9.00 15.78
C ALA A 278 -1.38 10.04 15.88
N LEU A 279 -1.28 11.00 16.79
CA LEU A 279 -2.28 12.06 16.92
C LEU A 279 -2.35 12.93 15.65
N GLY A 280 -1.20 13.36 15.12
CA GLY A 280 -1.15 14.14 13.88
C GLY A 280 -1.80 13.42 12.71
N LEU A 281 -1.49 12.14 12.53
CA LEU A 281 -2.09 11.31 11.48
C LEU A 281 -3.60 11.14 11.64
N VAL A 282 -4.07 10.89 12.87
CA VAL A 282 -5.51 10.73 13.16
C VAL A 282 -6.28 12.03 12.86
N ILE A 283 -5.73 13.19 13.20
CA ILE A 283 -6.34 14.49 12.88
C ILE A 283 -6.42 14.69 11.36
N ILE A 284 -5.33 14.43 10.63
CA ILE A 284 -5.29 14.53 9.15
C ILE A 284 -6.31 13.56 8.52
N MET A 285 -6.33 12.31 8.95
CA MET A 285 -7.27 11.31 8.47
C MET A 285 -8.71 11.73 8.73
N ALA A 286 -9.03 12.19 9.94
CA ALA A 286 -10.36 12.64 10.31
C ALA A 286 -10.83 13.84 9.44
N GLN A 287 -9.98 14.84 9.25
CA GLN A 287 -10.28 16.03 8.44
C GLN A 287 -10.35 15.72 6.93
N SER A 288 -9.69 14.65 6.49
CA SER A 288 -9.80 14.13 5.12
C SER A 288 -11.03 13.23 4.91
N GLY A 289 -11.89 13.08 5.92
CA GLY A 289 -13.07 12.24 5.86
C GLY A 289 -12.77 10.74 5.84
N LEU A 290 -11.63 10.31 6.39
CA LEU A 290 -11.28 8.91 6.60
C LEU A 290 -11.77 8.41 7.96
N TYR A 291 -11.93 7.09 8.09
CA TYR A 291 -12.01 6.44 9.39
C TYR A 291 -10.64 6.42 10.05
N VAL A 292 -10.58 6.39 11.38
CA VAL A 292 -9.37 6.63 12.16
C VAL A 292 -9.04 5.51 13.14
N PRO A 293 -7.75 5.22 13.40
CA PRO A 293 -7.29 4.17 14.31
C PRO A 293 -7.42 4.61 15.78
N CYS A 294 -8.63 4.60 16.31
CA CYS A 294 -8.92 4.86 17.72
C CYS A 294 -10.25 4.20 18.12
N ASP A 295 -10.63 4.28 19.40
CA ASP A 295 -11.93 3.81 19.86
C ASP A 295 -13.01 4.87 19.74
N TYR A 296 -12.62 6.14 19.94
CA TYR A 296 -13.50 7.29 19.82
C TYR A 296 -12.69 8.55 19.52
N ILE A 297 -13.22 9.42 18.68
CA ILE A 297 -12.69 10.76 18.43
C ILE A 297 -13.79 11.78 18.20
N GLU A 298 -13.64 12.93 18.80
CA GLU A 298 -14.34 14.17 18.47
C GLU A 298 -13.34 15.31 18.27
N LEU A 299 -13.55 16.14 17.27
CA LEU A 299 -12.70 17.28 17.02
C LEU A 299 -13.46 18.43 16.36
N VAL A 300 -13.07 19.66 16.70
CA VAL A 300 -13.27 20.84 15.86
C VAL A 300 -12.04 20.97 14.97
N PRO A 301 -12.21 21.02 13.63
CA PRO A 301 -11.10 20.95 12.70
C PRO A 301 -10.01 22.00 12.94
N TYR A 302 -8.76 21.58 12.86
CA TYR A 302 -7.60 22.46 12.88
C TYR A 302 -7.37 23.07 11.50
N LYS A 303 -7.08 24.37 11.46
CA LYS A 303 -6.75 25.07 10.22
C LYS A 303 -5.28 24.98 9.86
N LYS A 304 -4.43 24.80 10.88
CA LYS A 304 -2.96 24.75 10.73
C LYS A 304 -2.40 23.63 11.60
N MET A 305 -1.45 22.90 11.05
CA MET A 305 -0.67 21.91 11.77
C MET A 305 0.82 22.22 11.57
N PHE A 306 1.54 22.42 12.66
CA PHE A 306 2.98 22.61 12.67
C PHE A 306 3.64 21.40 13.30
N THR A 307 4.66 20.87 12.65
CA THR A 307 5.41 19.73 13.15
C THR A 307 6.90 20.05 13.20
N ARG A 308 7.52 19.73 14.32
CA ARG A 308 8.97 19.74 14.52
C ARG A 308 9.39 18.39 15.12
N ILE A 309 9.41 17.35 14.28
CA ILE A 309 9.56 15.94 14.72
C ILE A 309 10.86 15.32 14.21
N LEU A 310 11.55 15.93 13.28
CA LEU A 310 12.78 15.40 12.69
C LEU A 310 13.94 16.38 12.83
N ASN A 311 15.06 15.88 13.33
CA ASN A 311 16.36 16.58 13.30
C ASN A 311 17.04 16.30 11.96
N ASN A 312 16.68 17.01 10.91
CA ASN A 312 17.38 16.95 9.64
C ASN A 312 18.36 18.11 9.53
N ASP A 313 19.64 17.79 9.48
CA ASP A 313 20.67 18.74 9.11
C ASP A 313 20.44 19.17 7.66
N ASN A 314 20.14 20.44 7.46
CA ASN A 314 20.01 20.97 6.11
C ASN A 314 21.39 21.37 5.58
N MET A 315 22.21 20.40 5.21
CA MET A 315 23.55 20.60 4.67
C MET A 315 23.58 21.51 3.43
N PHE A 316 22.48 21.57 2.67
CA PHE A 316 22.38 22.39 1.45
C PHE A 316 22.25 23.89 1.74
N LYS A 317 21.81 24.30 2.92
CA LYS A 317 21.67 25.72 3.30
C LYS A 317 22.83 26.26 4.12
N GLY A 318 23.80 25.41 4.50
CA GLY A 318 24.95 25.81 5.33
C GLY A 318 24.57 26.36 6.70
N LEU A 319 23.34 26.07 7.17
CA LEU A 319 22.85 26.48 8.48
C LEU A 319 23.12 25.36 9.48
N SER A 320 23.50 25.75 10.72
CA SER A 320 23.57 24.80 11.82
C SER A 320 22.17 24.27 12.16
N THR A 321 22.08 23.06 12.72
CA THR A 321 20.83 22.43 13.17
C THR A 321 20.00 23.38 14.02
N PHE A 322 20.64 24.10 14.93
CA PHE A 322 20.00 25.10 15.79
C PHE A 322 19.41 26.28 15.01
N ALA A 323 20.11 26.81 13.99
CA ALA A 323 19.60 27.91 13.18
C ALA A 323 18.36 27.49 12.37
N VAL A 324 18.32 26.24 11.88
CA VAL A 324 17.13 25.67 11.25
C VAL A 324 15.98 25.57 12.23
N GLU A 325 16.22 25.04 13.43
CA GLU A 325 15.22 24.99 14.51
C GLU A 325 14.62 26.35 14.84
N MET A 326 15.46 27.37 15.00
CA MET A 326 15.00 28.73 15.32
C MET A 326 14.21 29.35 14.17
N SER A 327 14.57 29.05 12.94
CA SER A 327 13.80 29.52 11.78
C SER A 327 12.40 28.89 11.71
N GLU A 328 12.28 27.60 12.02
CA GLU A 328 11.00 26.88 12.10
C GLU A 328 10.17 27.37 13.29
N LEU A 329 10.79 27.51 14.47
CA LEU A 329 10.14 28.06 15.65
C LEU A 329 9.59 29.47 15.37
N ARG A 330 10.34 30.33 14.68
CA ARG A 330 9.88 31.66 14.27
C ARG A 330 8.59 31.58 13.45
N VAL A 331 8.53 30.65 12.48
CA VAL A 331 7.32 30.45 11.65
C VAL A 331 6.14 30.03 12.51
N ILE A 332 6.35 29.11 13.47
CA ILE A 332 5.33 28.64 14.40
C ILE A 332 4.81 29.82 15.23
N LEU A 333 5.72 30.56 15.90
CA LEU A 333 5.35 31.68 16.80
C LEU A 333 4.60 32.80 16.07
N GLN A 334 4.94 33.06 14.80
CA GLN A 334 4.27 34.07 13.99
C GLN A 334 2.87 33.68 13.53
N ASN A 335 2.65 32.39 13.24
CA ASN A 335 1.45 31.91 12.53
C ASN A 335 0.49 31.08 13.40
N ALA A 336 0.91 30.67 14.59
CA ALA A 336 0.06 29.89 15.49
C ALA A 336 -1.07 30.76 16.08
N ASP A 337 -2.26 30.14 16.15
CA ASP A 337 -3.49 30.73 16.69
C ASP A 337 -4.33 29.62 17.38
N GLU A 338 -5.54 29.97 17.84
CA GLU A 338 -6.48 29.04 18.49
C GLU A 338 -6.99 27.92 17.61
N ASN A 339 -6.72 27.98 16.28
CA ASN A 339 -7.07 26.92 15.31
C ASN A 339 -5.83 26.13 14.84
N SER A 340 -4.74 26.22 15.59
CA SER A 340 -3.46 25.57 15.27
C SER A 340 -3.16 24.44 16.24
N ILE A 341 -2.55 23.36 15.72
CA ILE A 341 -1.93 22.32 16.53
C ILE A 341 -0.43 22.26 16.24
N ILE A 342 0.38 22.18 17.30
CA ILE A 342 1.83 22.11 17.23
C ILE A 342 2.31 20.80 17.86
N LEU A 343 3.08 20.01 17.10
CA LEU A 343 3.68 18.76 17.54
C LEU A 343 5.20 18.89 17.46
N GLY A 344 5.84 19.05 18.62
CA GLY A 344 7.28 19.29 18.71
C GLY A 344 8.03 18.19 19.46
N ASP A 345 9.17 17.76 18.94
CA ASP A 345 10.02 16.76 19.55
C ASP A 345 11.42 17.35 19.82
N GLU A 346 11.84 17.35 21.08
CA GLU A 346 13.15 17.76 21.55
C GLU A 346 13.58 19.16 21.04
N LEU A 347 12.70 20.16 21.14
CA LEU A 347 13.00 21.52 20.70
C LEU A 347 14.22 22.08 21.45
N CYS A 348 15.11 22.77 20.72
CA CYS A 348 16.36 23.38 21.21
C CYS A 348 17.45 22.38 21.63
N SER A 349 17.44 21.16 21.07
CA SER A 349 18.48 20.15 21.36
C SER A 349 19.88 20.53 20.83
N GLY A 350 19.97 21.50 19.94
CA GLY A 350 21.23 21.91 19.26
C GLY A 350 22.00 23.07 19.91
N THR A 351 21.66 23.50 21.17
CA THR A 351 22.36 24.60 21.88
C THR A 351 22.65 24.25 23.32
N GLU A 352 23.33 25.16 24.05
CA GLU A 352 23.63 25.00 25.48
C GLU A 352 22.33 24.93 26.31
N TYR A 353 22.40 24.20 27.41
CA TYR A 353 21.25 23.82 28.23
C TYR A 353 20.43 24.98 28.75
N GLU A 354 21.09 26.06 29.22
CA GLU A 354 20.40 27.25 29.79
C GLU A 354 19.62 28.01 28.72
N SER A 355 20.22 28.25 27.56
CA SER A 355 19.53 28.88 26.42
C SER A 355 18.40 28.00 25.88
N ALA A 356 18.65 26.70 25.75
CA ALA A 356 17.63 25.72 25.31
C ALA A 356 16.40 25.77 26.22
N THR A 357 16.63 25.72 27.54
CA THR A 357 15.56 25.77 28.54
C THR A 357 14.79 27.10 28.50
N SER A 358 15.49 28.22 28.39
CA SER A 358 14.87 29.55 28.37
C SER A 358 14.02 29.77 27.13
N ILE A 359 14.52 29.38 25.95
CA ILE A 359 13.80 29.48 24.69
C ILE A 359 12.58 28.56 24.70
N PHE A 360 12.73 27.33 25.18
CA PHE A 360 11.65 26.35 25.27
C PHE A 360 10.50 26.87 26.15
N VAL A 361 10.79 27.30 27.37
CA VAL A 361 9.80 27.83 28.32
C VAL A 361 9.09 29.05 27.75
N SER A 362 9.84 30.01 27.18
CA SER A 362 9.26 31.18 26.53
C SER A 362 8.35 30.82 25.34
N GLY A 363 8.74 29.81 24.56
CA GLY A 363 7.92 29.30 23.46
C GLY A 363 6.59 28.69 23.95
N ILE A 364 6.62 27.90 25.03
CA ILE A 364 5.43 27.32 25.66
C ILE A 364 4.48 28.41 26.18
N GLN A 365 5.00 29.41 26.88
CA GLN A 365 4.19 30.54 27.34
C GLN A 365 3.53 31.28 26.18
N TRP A 366 4.27 31.51 25.10
CA TRP A 366 3.74 32.17 23.91
C TRP A 366 2.59 31.40 23.27
N LEU A 367 2.75 30.09 23.08
CA LEU A 367 1.71 29.22 22.50
C LEU A 367 0.48 29.10 23.42
N HIS A 368 0.70 29.03 24.74
CA HIS A 368 -0.37 29.07 25.73
C HIS A 368 -1.19 30.36 25.65
N LYS A 369 -0.53 31.50 25.52
CA LYS A 369 -1.18 32.81 25.35
C LYS A 369 -1.98 32.91 24.05
N LYS A 370 -1.53 32.24 22.98
CA LYS A 370 -2.21 32.17 21.70
C LYS A 370 -3.40 31.20 21.68
N ASN A 371 -3.66 30.49 22.77
CA ASN A 371 -4.66 29.41 22.87
C ASN A 371 -4.46 28.28 21.88
N SER A 372 -3.25 28.12 21.34
CA SER A 372 -2.93 27.04 20.40
C SER A 372 -2.91 25.69 21.12
N SER A 373 -3.33 24.61 20.42
CA SER A 373 -3.11 23.27 20.91
C SER A 373 -1.67 22.83 20.66
N PHE A 374 -0.99 22.24 21.65
CA PHE A 374 0.38 21.77 21.45
C PHE A 374 0.75 20.56 22.29
N ILE A 375 1.67 19.76 21.75
CA ILE A 375 2.38 18.69 22.47
C ILE A 375 3.86 18.84 22.18
N PHE A 376 4.66 18.98 23.24
CA PHE A 376 6.11 18.97 23.13
C PHE A 376 6.71 17.83 23.94
N ALA A 377 7.42 16.94 23.25
CA ALA A 377 8.29 15.98 23.91
C ALA A 377 9.59 16.66 24.34
N THR A 378 10.03 16.40 25.56
CA THR A 378 11.21 17.05 26.14
C THR A 378 11.92 16.14 27.14
N HIS A 379 13.23 16.36 27.30
CA HIS A 379 14.08 15.79 28.35
C HIS A 379 14.45 16.84 29.42
N LEU A 380 13.95 18.07 29.30
CA LEU A 380 14.27 19.18 30.23
C LEU A 380 13.44 19.04 31.51
N HIS A 381 13.76 18.08 32.37
CA HIS A 381 13.00 17.82 33.61
C HIS A 381 13.05 18.99 34.62
N ASN A 382 14.09 19.83 34.60
CA ASN A 382 14.21 20.99 35.47
C ASN A 382 13.09 22.03 35.27
N ILE A 383 12.48 22.12 34.05
CA ILE A 383 11.39 23.07 33.80
C ILE A 383 10.16 22.81 34.66
N THR A 384 10.01 21.61 35.20
CA THR A 384 8.89 21.26 36.10
C THR A 384 8.90 22.04 37.40
N THR A 385 10.04 22.63 37.76
CA THR A 385 10.22 23.47 38.98
C THR A 385 10.01 24.95 38.70
N PHE A 386 9.98 25.38 37.44
CA PHE A 386 9.87 26.78 37.04
C PHE A 386 8.45 27.31 37.28
N ASP A 387 8.34 28.49 37.90
CA ASP A 387 7.04 29.12 38.13
C ASP A 387 6.36 29.47 36.80
N GLU A 388 7.13 29.85 35.77
CA GLU A 388 6.69 30.13 34.42
C GLU A 388 5.95 28.95 33.74
N ILE A 389 6.16 27.74 34.20
CA ILE A 389 5.47 26.52 33.70
C ILE A 389 4.34 26.12 34.66
N LYS A 390 4.55 26.25 36.01
CA LYS A 390 3.54 25.91 37.01
C LYS A 390 2.31 26.82 36.93
N ASP A 391 2.51 28.09 36.57
CA ASP A 391 1.44 29.07 36.43
C ASP A 391 0.59 28.88 35.16
N LEU A 392 0.96 27.94 34.27
CA LEU A 392 0.19 27.62 33.06
C LEU A 392 -0.92 26.63 33.37
N GLU A 393 -2.05 27.09 33.88
CA GLU A 393 -3.18 26.23 34.32
C GLU A 393 -3.69 25.22 33.27
N ARG A 394 -3.53 25.54 31.97
CA ARG A 394 -4.00 24.69 30.86
C ARG A 394 -2.91 23.86 30.22
N VAL A 395 -1.74 23.76 30.81
CA VAL A 395 -0.63 22.92 30.36
C VAL A 395 -0.43 21.77 31.33
N SER A 396 -0.60 20.55 30.84
CA SER A 396 -0.36 19.35 31.63
C SER A 396 1.03 18.77 31.37
N MET A 397 1.58 18.18 32.40
CA MET A 397 2.78 17.36 32.32
C MET A 397 2.37 15.90 32.27
N ASN A 398 2.85 15.18 31.28
CA ASN A 398 2.56 13.76 31.12
C ASN A 398 3.86 13.03 30.77
N HIS A 399 3.91 11.73 31.04
CA HIS A 399 5.03 10.88 30.64
C HIS A 399 4.54 9.57 30.04
N ILE A 400 5.34 8.99 29.18
CA ILE A 400 5.12 7.61 28.74
C ILE A 400 5.91 6.69 29.65
N SER A 401 5.20 5.77 30.30
CA SER A 401 5.75 5.01 31.41
C SER A 401 6.73 3.93 30.96
N VAL A 402 7.76 3.78 31.79
CA VAL A 402 8.80 2.76 31.71
C VAL A 402 9.01 2.20 33.11
N LYS A 403 9.19 0.90 33.23
CA LYS A 403 9.52 0.24 34.49
C LYS A 403 10.85 -0.48 34.36
N TYR A 404 11.64 -0.44 35.42
CA TYR A 404 12.82 -1.27 35.50
C TYR A 404 12.50 -2.56 36.26
N ASP A 405 12.72 -3.70 35.60
CA ASP A 405 12.58 -5.02 36.22
C ASP A 405 13.92 -5.43 36.85
N ASN A 406 13.97 -5.35 38.17
CA ASN A 406 15.18 -5.72 38.93
C ASN A 406 15.50 -7.22 38.87
N ALA A 407 14.49 -8.08 38.69
CA ALA A 407 14.69 -9.53 38.65
C ALA A 407 15.34 -9.98 37.34
N ASN A 408 14.95 -9.36 36.24
CA ASN A 408 15.45 -9.69 34.91
C ASN A 408 16.48 -8.69 34.38
N ASP A 409 16.81 -7.66 35.16
CA ASP A 409 17.76 -6.60 34.80
C ASP A 409 17.47 -5.97 33.42
N CYS A 410 16.21 -5.56 33.21
CA CYS A 410 15.78 -4.98 31.95
C CYS A 410 14.73 -3.86 32.13
N LEU A 411 14.66 -2.95 31.14
CA LEU A 411 13.62 -1.95 31.06
C LEU A 411 12.40 -2.51 30.34
N ILE A 412 11.24 -2.36 30.94
CA ILE A 412 9.94 -2.70 30.38
C ILE A 412 9.27 -1.43 29.87
N TYR A 413 9.02 -1.36 28.56
CA TYR A 413 8.33 -0.24 27.93
C TYR A 413 6.84 -0.55 27.84
N ASP A 414 6.08 -0.21 28.92
CA ASP A 414 4.63 -0.45 28.94
C ASP A 414 3.86 0.57 28.09
N ARG A 415 4.50 1.66 27.68
CA ARG A 415 4.03 2.67 26.70
C ARG A 415 2.70 3.33 27.04
N ILE A 416 2.32 3.36 28.31
CA ILE A 416 1.10 3.99 28.79
C ILE A 416 1.38 5.44 29.13
N LEU A 417 0.54 6.34 28.61
CA LEU A 417 0.56 7.76 28.97
C LEU A 417 0.04 7.94 30.40
N LYS A 418 0.81 8.60 31.24
CA LYS A 418 0.48 8.89 32.62
C LYS A 418 0.66 10.36 32.95
N ASP A 419 -0.06 10.85 33.94
CA ASP A 419 0.07 12.20 34.44
C ASP A 419 1.38 12.39 35.20
N GLY A 420 1.88 13.62 35.19
CA GLY A 420 3.14 14.03 35.79
C GLY A 420 4.36 13.81 34.90
N PRO A 421 5.52 14.36 35.28
CA PRO A 421 6.74 14.32 34.47
C PRO A 421 7.46 12.98 34.50
N GLY A 422 7.03 12.01 35.33
CA GLY A 422 7.70 10.73 35.48
C GLY A 422 9.11 10.83 36.10
N ASN A 423 9.82 9.72 36.10
CA ASN A 423 11.20 9.66 36.57
C ASN A 423 12.19 10.20 35.54
N SER A 424 13.16 11.02 36.00
CA SER A 424 14.14 11.67 35.12
C SER A 424 15.40 10.83 34.83
N MET A 425 15.56 9.64 35.45
CA MET A 425 16.86 8.97 35.55
C MET A 425 16.83 7.51 35.09
N TYR A 426 16.69 7.30 33.78
CA TYR A 426 16.80 5.95 33.19
C TYR A 426 18.04 5.76 32.29
N GLY A 427 18.91 6.76 32.14
CA GLY A 427 20.05 6.67 31.23
C GLY A 427 21.06 5.58 31.61
N LEU A 428 21.44 5.49 32.90
CA LEU A 428 22.35 4.47 33.40
C LEU A 428 21.69 3.09 33.45
N GLU A 429 20.39 3.02 33.72
CA GLU A 429 19.58 1.81 33.69
C GLU A 429 19.49 1.24 32.26
N VAL A 430 19.39 2.10 31.24
CA VAL A 430 19.52 1.69 29.83
C VAL A 430 20.92 1.11 29.57
N CYS A 431 21.98 1.82 29.99
CA CYS A 431 23.36 1.33 29.84
C CYS A 431 23.56 -0.02 30.54
N LYS A 432 23.00 -0.20 31.74
CA LYS A 432 23.05 -1.45 32.47
C LYS A 432 22.33 -2.58 31.72
N SER A 433 21.14 -2.32 31.21
CA SER A 433 20.35 -3.29 30.45
C SER A 433 21.00 -3.66 29.09
N LEU A 434 21.87 -2.82 28.57
CA LEU A 434 22.71 -3.09 27.38
C LEU A 434 24.01 -3.81 27.72
N HIS A 435 24.22 -4.20 28.99
CA HIS A 435 25.39 -4.93 29.47
C HIS A 435 26.73 -4.19 29.26
N LEU A 436 26.75 -2.87 29.51
CA LEU A 436 28.03 -2.15 29.58
C LEU A 436 28.87 -2.70 30.75
N PRO A 437 30.22 -2.61 30.69
CA PRO A 437 31.07 -3.11 31.76
C PRO A 437 30.69 -2.58 33.14
N MET A 438 30.62 -3.45 34.14
CA MET A 438 30.19 -3.09 35.48
C MET A 438 31.04 -2.01 36.13
N ASP A 439 32.37 -2.11 35.98
CA ASP A 439 33.32 -1.10 36.51
C ASP A 439 33.02 0.30 35.93
N PHE A 440 32.66 0.37 34.65
CA PHE A 440 32.21 1.61 34.01
C PHE A 440 30.90 2.12 34.61
N LEU A 441 29.94 1.24 34.79
CA LEU A 441 28.63 1.59 35.36
C LEU A 441 28.77 2.04 36.81
N ASP A 442 29.51 1.33 37.63
CA ASP A 442 29.79 1.68 39.03
C ASP A 442 30.44 3.07 39.15
N ASN A 443 31.39 3.38 38.31
CA ASN A 443 32.01 4.69 38.25
C ASN A 443 30.98 5.77 37.83
N ALA A 444 30.18 5.49 36.81
CA ALA A 444 29.14 6.41 36.33
C ALA A 444 28.07 6.68 37.42
N TYR A 445 27.63 5.64 38.15
CA TYR A 445 26.73 5.78 39.29
C TYR A 445 27.37 6.63 40.44
N ASN A 446 28.64 6.40 40.74
CA ASN A 446 29.38 7.16 41.73
C ASN A 446 29.51 8.66 41.34
N ILE A 447 29.81 8.93 40.06
CA ILE A 447 29.87 10.29 39.54
C ILE A 447 28.49 10.95 39.64
N ARG A 448 27.43 10.25 39.21
CA ARG A 448 26.05 10.75 39.32
C ARG A 448 25.67 11.10 40.76
N SER A 449 25.94 10.19 41.70
CA SER A 449 25.61 10.42 43.11
C SER A 449 26.42 11.56 43.76
N LYS A 450 27.65 11.79 43.30
CA LYS A 450 28.53 12.84 43.81
C LYS A 450 28.09 14.24 43.38
N TYR A 451 27.61 14.38 42.13
CA TYR A 451 27.32 15.70 41.55
C TYR A 451 25.82 16.02 41.42
N MET A 452 24.95 15.02 41.52
CA MET A 452 23.49 15.22 41.50
C MET A 452 22.90 14.76 42.82
N ASN A 453 22.64 15.68 43.72
CA ASN A 453 22.05 15.46 45.04
C ASN A 453 20.59 14.97 44.96
N ASN A 454 20.34 13.76 44.41
CA ASN A 454 19.03 13.15 44.42
C ASN A 454 19.02 11.85 45.22
N LYS A 455 18.16 11.81 46.22
CA LYS A 455 18.00 10.76 47.23
C LYS A 455 17.24 9.50 46.74
N ASP A 456 17.22 9.18 45.46
CA ASP A 456 16.59 7.96 45.00
C ASP A 456 17.64 6.94 44.53
N ASN A 457 18.32 6.34 45.53
CA ASN A 457 19.16 5.15 45.29
C ASN A 457 18.28 3.93 45.09
N LEU A 458 18.07 3.52 43.85
CA LEU A 458 17.64 2.15 43.53
C LEU A 458 18.86 1.24 43.68
N LEU A 459 18.83 0.47 44.76
CA LEU A 459 19.87 -0.47 45.17
C LEU A 459 20.13 -1.58 44.14
N MET A 460 21.41 -1.86 43.92
CA MET A 460 21.90 -2.98 43.09
C MET A 460 21.57 -4.35 43.65
N PRO A 461 21.33 -5.34 42.81
CA PRO A 461 21.95 -6.64 42.95
C PRO A 461 22.59 -7.17 41.66
N LYS A 462 23.60 -8.00 41.86
CA LYS A 462 24.43 -8.66 40.85
C LYS A 462 23.68 -9.80 40.17
N SER A 463 23.74 -9.96 38.85
CA SER A 463 23.94 -11.27 38.21
C SER A 463 24.05 -11.20 36.67
N SER A 464 24.74 -12.17 36.18
CA SER A 464 25.08 -12.50 34.80
C SER A 464 23.97 -13.33 34.15
N TYR A 465 23.65 -13.12 32.86
CA TYR A 465 23.58 -14.11 31.81
C TYR A 465 22.88 -13.62 30.54
N ASN A 466 23.43 -14.06 29.43
CA ASN A 466 23.08 -13.80 28.05
C ASN A 466 21.99 -14.77 27.55
N ALA A 467 21.03 -14.34 26.75
CA ALA A 467 20.17 -15.27 26.03
C ALA A 467 19.90 -14.82 24.59
N LYS A 468 20.55 -15.49 23.67
CA LYS A 468 20.18 -15.47 22.25
C LYS A 468 18.86 -16.20 22.05
N LYS A 469 17.91 -15.55 21.39
CA LYS A 469 16.59 -16.11 21.06
C LYS A 469 16.72 -17.27 20.06
N ILE A 470 16.35 -18.48 20.45
CA ILE A 470 16.32 -19.67 19.57
C ILE A 470 14.85 -19.98 19.24
N ARG A 471 14.57 -20.22 17.94
CA ARG A 471 13.21 -20.28 17.34
C ARG A 471 12.31 -21.46 17.79
N ASN A 472 12.80 -22.43 18.56
CA ASN A 472 12.09 -23.67 18.90
C ASN A 472 11.81 -23.85 20.40
N MET A 473 12.04 -22.85 21.22
CA MET A 473 11.81 -22.91 22.65
C MET A 473 10.50 -22.22 23.03
N CYS A 474 9.85 -22.75 24.06
CA CYS A 474 8.65 -22.13 24.65
C CYS A 474 8.94 -20.66 25.02
N GLU A 475 8.16 -19.73 24.50
CA GLU A 475 8.37 -18.30 24.71
C GLU A 475 8.07 -17.87 26.17
N LEU A 476 7.35 -18.71 26.94
CA LEU A 476 7.03 -18.46 28.34
C LEU A 476 8.08 -19.00 29.31
N CYS A 477 8.30 -20.32 29.32
CA CYS A 477 9.26 -20.93 30.24
C CYS A 477 10.69 -20.94 29.72
N LYS A 478 10.88 -20.84 28.43
CA LYS A 478 12.16 -20.85 27.74
C LYS A 478 13.04 -22.10 27.96
N ASN A 479 12.45 -23.14 28.59
CA ASN A 479 13.16 -24.37 28.96
C ASN A 479 12.76 -25.56 28.07
N ASN A 480 11.51 -25.62 27.64
CA ASN A 480 10.94 -26.73 26.89
C ASN A 480 10.70 -26.32 25.44
N GLU A 481 10.71 -27.28 24.52
CA GLU A 481 10.28 -27.03 23.14
C GLU A 481 8.81 -26.65 23.10
N ALA A 482 8.46 -25.68 22.27
CA ALA A 482 7.08 -25.27 22.11
C ALA A 482 6.29 -26.33 21.32
N THR A 483 5.22 -26.85 21.91
CA THR A 483 4.34 -27.84 21.29
C THR A 483 3.12 -27.24 20.64
N GLU A 484 2.69 -26.03 21.08
CA GLU A 484 1.46 -25.41 20.64
C GLU A 484 1.61 -23.89 20.43
N ILE A 485 0.70 -23.35 19.61
CA ILE A 485 0.53 -21.90 19.44
C ILE A 485 -0.70 -21.48 20.21
N HIS A 486 -0.53 -20.66 21.23
CA HIS A 486 -1.58 -20.17 22.12
C HIS A 486 -1.93 -18.73 21.81
N HIS A 487 -3.23 -18.39 21.95
CA HIS A 487 -3.68 -17.01 21.86
C HIS A 487 -3.50 -16.32 23.20
N LEU A 488 -2.71 -15.26 23.22
CA LEU A 488 -2.38 -14.53 24.46
C LEU A 488 -3.59 -13.87 25.10
N MET A 489 -4.52 -13.37 24.28
CA MET A 489 -5.87 -12.96 24.67
C MET A 489 -6.88 -13.99 24.15
N HIS A 490 -7.86 -14.34 24.96
CA HIS A 490 -8.82 -15.41 24.65
C HIS A 490 -9.59 -15.16 23.36
N GLN A 491 -9.69 -16.15 22.49
CA GLN A 491 -10.48 -16.06 21.25
C GLN A 491 -11.96 -15.77 21.50
N SER A 492 -12.50 -16.21 22.64
CA SER A 492 -13.88 -15.97 23.05
C SER A 492 -14.19 -14.49 23.30
N SER A 493 -13.18 -13.66 23.45
CA SER A 493 -13.32 -12.21 23.63
C SER A 493 -13.42 -11.48 22.28
N ALA A 494 -13.34 -12.18 21.15
CA ALA A 494 -13.46 -11.58 19.83
C ALA A 494 -14.90 -11.20 19.50
N ASN A 495 -15.08 -10.05 18.86
CA ASN A 495 -16.37 -9.61 18.34
C ASN A 495 -16.76 -10.36 17.06
N GLU A 496 -17.94 -10.05 16.50
CA GLU A 496 -18.49 -10.68 15.28
C GLU A 496 -17.57 -10.53 14.03
N ASN A 497 -16.62 -9.60 14.05
CA ASN A 497 -15.65 -9.38 12.97
C ASN A 497 -14.26 -9.98 13.27
N ASP A 498 -14.15 -10.87 14.26
CA ASP A 498 -12.92 -11.53 14.69
C ASP A 498 -11.86 -10.60 15.34
N PHE A 499 -12.28 -9.45 15.87
CA PHE A 499 -11.40 -8.52 16.58
C PHE A 499 -11.55 -8.67 18.10
N ILE A 500 -10.41 -8.74 18.77
CA ILE A 500 -10.28 -8.58 20.21
C ILE A 500 -9.77 -7.16 20.41
N ASP A 501 -10.62 -6.27 20.95
CA ASP A 501 -10.34 -4.85 21.02
C ASP A 501 -10.04 -4.27 19.62
N HIS A 502 -8.82 -3.87 19.32
CA HIS A 502 -8.41 -3.29 18.04
C HIS A 502 -7.61 -4.23 17.13
N ILE A 503 -7.25 -5.42 17.59
CA ILE A 503 -6.45 -6.40 16.83
C ILE A 503 -7.31 -7.58 16.38
N HIS A 504 -7.03 -8.10 15.19
CA HIS A 504 -7.61 -9.36 14.76
C HIS A 504 -7.11 -10.51 15.66
N LYS A 505 -8.01 -11.42 16.11
CA LYS A 505 -7.67 -12.53 17.04
C LYS A 505 -6.43 -13.33 16.63
N ASN A 506 -6.21 -13.50 15.31
CA ASN A 506 -5.06 -14.24 14.75
C ASN A 506 -3.86 -13.34 14.41
N ASN A 507 -3.77 -12.13 14.96
CA ASN A 507 -2.58 -11.29 14.79
C ASN A 507 -1.37 -11.98 15.45
N VAL A 508 -0.21 -11.95 14.80
CA VAL A 508 1.03 -12.58 15.30
C VAL A 508 1.40 -12.07 16.70
N ALA A 509 1.11 -10.82 17.01
CA ALA A 509 1.31 -10.24 18.34
C ALA A 509 0.44 -10.90 19.43
N ASN A 510 -0.70 -11.48 19.05
CA ASN A 510 -1.59 -12.24 19.95
C ASN A 510 -1.29 -13.74 19.99
N LEU A 511 -0.26 -14.22 19.29
CA LEU A 511 0.10 -15.64 19.21
C LEU A 511 1.44 -15.88 19.91
N GLY A 512 1.50 -16.86 20.81
CA GLY A 512 2.70 -17.31 21.51
C GLY A 512 2.98 -18.79 21.27
N SER A 513 4.23 -19.14 21.00
CA SER A 513 4.66 -20.53 20.93
C SER A 513 4.96 -21.02 22.35
N ILE A 514 4.21 -21.96 22.87
CA ILE A 514 4.32 -22.44 24.26
C ILE A 514 4.38 -23.97 24.34
N CYS A 515 5.01 -24.49 25.39
CA CYS A 515 5.02 -25.91 25.67
C CYS A 515 3.72 -26.33 26.40
N GLU A 516 3.44 -27.62 26.41
CA GLU A 516 2.21 -28.18 26.98
C GLU A 516 2.01 -27.82 28.47
N GLU A 517 3.07 -27.86 29.27
CA GLU A 517 3.02 -27.49 30.68
C GLU A 517 2.63 -26.02 30.89
N CYS A 518 3.23 -25.14 30.13
CA CYS A 518 2.90 -23.71 30.19
C CYS A 518 1.49 -23.43 29.68
N HIS A 519 1.04 -24.16 28.66
CA HIS A 519 -0.31 -24.06 28.12
C HIS A 519 -1.35 -24.45 29.16
N GLN A 520 -1.17 -25.61 29.84
CA GLN A 520 -2.05 -26.06 30.91
C GLN A 520 -2.10 -25.05 32.06
N LYS A 521 -0.97 -24.47 32.46
CA LYS A 521 -0.90 -23.47 33.53
C LYS A 521 -1.68 -22.20 33.19
N ILE A 522 -1.53 -21.66 31.97
CA ILE A 522 -2.28 -20.49 31.52
C ILE A 522 -3.78 -20.73 31.55
N HIS A 523 -4.23 -21.90 31.08
CA HIS A 523 -5.64 -22.27 31.08
C HIS A 523 -6.20 -22.50 32.47
N HIS A 524 -5.46 -23.18 33.36
CA HIS A 524 -5.90 -23.44 34.73
C HIS A 524 -6.04 -22.14 35.55
N GLU A 525 -5.15 -21.18 35.35
CA GLU A 525 -5.15 -19.90 36.06
C GLU A 525 -5.95 -18.81 35.33
N ASN A 526 -6.48 -19.11 34.16
CA ASN A 526 -7.25 -18.19 33.31
C ASN A 526 -6.56 -16.82 33.12
N ILE A 527 -5.25 -16.84 32.81
CA ILE A 527 -4.42 -15.65 32.72
C ILE A 527 -4.41 -15.11 31.27
N GLU A 528 -4.89 -13.90 31.08
CA GLU A 528 -4.66 -13.15 29.84
C GLU A 528 -3.27 -12.54 29.83
N MET A 529 -2.55 -12.69 28.71
CA MET A 529 -1.16 -12.28 28.56
C MET A 529 -0.98 -11.32 27.38
N ARG A 530 0.06 -10.53 27.43
CA ARG A 530 0.52 -9.76 26.28
C ARG A 530 2.04 -9.80 26.12
N ARG A 531 2.53 -9.57 24.90
CA ARG A 531 3.94 -9.32 24.67
C ARG A 531 4.30 -7.88 25.00
N VAL A 532 5.34 -7.71 25.79
CA VAL A 532 5.87 -6.40 26.17
C VAL A 532 7.33 -6.31 25.73
N LYS A 533 7.68 -5.18 25.11
CA LYS A 533 9.05 -4.92 24.69
C LYS A 533 9.90 -4.54 25.89
N THR A 534 11.06 -5.17 25.98
CA THR A 534 12.11 -4.83 26.94
C THR A 534 13.42 -4.53 26.21
N THR A 535 14.42 -4.00 26.91
CA THR A 535 15.77 -3.84 26.34
C THR A 535 16.44 -5.15 25.97
N LYS A 536 15.95 -6.29 26.49
CA LYS A 536 16.43 -7.65 26.18
C LYS A 536 15.56 -8.40 25.16
N GLY A 537 14.62 -7.74 24.52
CA GLY A 537 13.65 -8.32 23.57
C GLY A 537 12.24 -8.37 24.12
N TYR A 538 11.39 -9.23 23.52
CA TYR A 538 9.99 -9.37 23.94
C TYR A 538 9.84 -10.41 25.04
N VAL A 539 9.00 -10.11 26.05
CA VAL A 539 8.61 -11.02 27.14
C VAL A 539 7.09 -11.04 27.27
N PHE A 540 6.55 -12.13 27.87
CA PHE A 540 5.16 -12.20 28.23
C PHE A 540 4.94 -11.60 29.61
N SER A 541 3.88 -10.81 29.76
CA SER A 541 3.44 -10.24 31.04
C SER A 541 1.93 -10.45 31.17
N SER A 542 1.47 -10.78 32.36
CA SER A 542 0.04 -10.88 32.63
C SER A 542 -0.62 -9.50 32.60
N LEU A 543 -1.85 -9.42 32.07
CA LEU A 543 -2.62 -8.17 32.06
C LEU A 543 -2.98 -7.72 33.48
N ASN A 544 -3.08 -8.66 34.42
CA ASN A 544 -3.42 -8.39 35.81
C ASN A 544 -2.23 -7.78 36.60
N GLU A 545 -0.99 -8.21 36.35
CA GLU A 545 0.20 -7.62 37.00
C GLU A 545 0.41 -6.16 36.61
N LEU A 546 -0.01 -5.76 35.41
CA LEU A 546 0.08 -4.36 34.96
C LEU A 546 -1.08 -3.47 35.48
N ARG A 547 -2.20 -4.10 35.92
CA ARG A 547 -3.34 -3.36 36.53
C ARG A 547 -3.22 -3.17 38.04
N ILE A 548 -2.40 -3.96 38.73
CA ILE A 548 -2.25 -3.91 40.20
C ILE A 548 -1.27 -2.79 40.65
N ILE A 549 -0.65 -2.06 39.74
CA ILE A 549 0.27 -0.95 40.04
C ILE A 549 -0.32 0.36 39.48
N ILE A 550 -1.55 0.67 39.90
CA ILE A 550 -2.17 1.98 39.81
C ILE A 550 -2.18 2.58 41.21
#